data_e92d75f9fdce15f10a23b108f80f9f23
#
_entry.id   e92d75f9fdce15f10a23b108f80f9f23
#
_cell.length_a   1.000
_cell.length_b   1.000
_cell.length_c   1.000
_cell.angle_alpha   90.00
_cell.angle_beta   90.00
_cell.angle_gamma   90.00
#
_symmetry.space_group_name_H-M   'P 1'
#
loop_
_entity.id
_entity.type
_entity.pdbx_description
1 polymer ?
#
loop_
_entity_poly.entity_id
_entity_poly.type
_entity_poly.pdbx_seq_one_letter_code
_entity_poly.pdbx_strand_id
1 'polypeptide(L)'
;MEFMTKFEAVILLNPEISTKVRSDIVNSFNDLISDSSGKIVDNEDWGLRDLSYKIDNFSKAFYNFFQIEIDGNKIENIKKTINQNENFIRHIFVKVDNHQELPTKLNYEKK
;
A
#
# COMPACT_ATOMS: atom_id res chain seq x y z
N MET A 1 -5.99 2.62 26.77
CA MET A 1 -4.98 1.76 26.12
C MET A 1 -5.34 1.57 24.66
N GLU A 2 -4.38 1.80 23.79
CA GLU A 2 -4.62 1.62 22.38
C GLU A 2 -4.26 0.19 21.97
N PHE A 3 -5.11 -0.37 21.14
CA PHE A 3 -4.84 -1.68 20.58
C PHE A 3 -4.45 -1.49 19.11
N MET A 4 -3.17 -1.62 18.87
CA MET A 4 -2.65 -1.50 17.51
C MET A 4 -2.52 -2.88 16.91
N THR A 5 -3.08 -3.02 15.72
CA THR A 5 -2.98 -4.25 14.94
C THR A 5 -1.96 -4.03 13.86
N LYS A 6 -1.18 -5.04 13.56
CA LYS A 6 -0.18 -4.98 12.50
C LYS A 6 -0.79 -5.46 11.20
N PHE A 7 -0.61 -4.65 10.17
CA PHE A 7 -1.06 -4.98 8.82
C PHE A 7 0.10 -4.83 7.86
N GLU A 8 0.05 -5.63 6.80
CA GLU A 8 0.92 -5.41 5.67
C GLU A 8 0.03 -5.18 4.46
N ALA A 9 0.32 -4.13 3.71
CA ALA A 9 -0.52 -3.70 2.62
C ALA A 9 0.27 -3.62 1.32
N VAL A 10 -0.35 -4.07 0.24
CA VAL A 10 0.18 -3.90 -1.11
C VAL A 10 -0.80 -3.00 -1.85
N ILE A 11 -0.29 -1.91 -2.38
CA ILE A 11 -1.07 -0.94 -3.12
C ILE A 11 -0.59 -0.96 -4.57
N LEU A 12 -1.53 -1.12 -5.49
CA LEU A 12 -1.24 -1.10 -6.92
C LEU A 12 -1.73 0.22 -7.49
N LEU A 13 -0.83 0.96 -8.14
CA LEU A 13 -1.13 2.27 -8.68
C LEU A 13 -1.11 2.26 -10.20
N ASN A 14 -1.89 3.16 -10.77
CA ASN A 14 -1.99 3.39 -12.21
C ASN A 14 -0.59 3.51 -12.82
N PRO A 15 -0.26 2.70 -13.84
CA PRO A 15 1.09 2.71 -14.41
C PRO A 15 1.40 3.95 -15.25
N GLU A 16 0.39 4.77 -15.53
CA GLU A 16 0.54 5.94 -16.41
C GLU A 16 0.76 7.25 -15.66
N ILE A 17 0.84 7.20 -14.33
CA ILE A 17 1.06 8.42 -13.55
C ILE A 17 2.54 8.76 -13.52
N SER A 18 2.82 10.07 -13.38
CA SER A 18 4.20 10.55 -13.30
C SER A 18 4.81 10.19 -11.93
N THR A 19 6.12 10.30 -11.85
CA THR A 19 6.84 10.08 -10.60
C THR A 19 6.33 11.04 -9.51
N LYS A 20 6.07 12.29 -9.88
CA LYS A 20 5.57 13.27 -8.91
C LYS A 20 4.21 12.88 -8.37
N VAL A 21 3.29 12.49 -9.26
CA VAL A 21 1.94 12.11 -8.84
C VAL A 21 2.01 10.87 -7.95
N ARG A 22 2.87 9.92 -8.30
CA ARG A 22 3.05 8.71 -7.49
C ARG A 22 3.56 9.06 -6.10
N SER A 23 4.53 9.96 -6.02
CA SER A 23 5.07 10.42 -4.74
C SER A 23 3.99 11.11 -3.91
N ASP A 24 3.17 11.95 -4.54
CA ASP A 24 2.07 12.63 -3.85
C ASP A 24 1.06 11.64 -3.30
N ILE A 25 0.77 10.58 -4.05
CA ILE A 25 -0.18 9.54 -3.61
C ILE A 25 0.37 8.81 -2.39
N VAL A 26 1.66 8.45 -2.42
CA VAL A 26 2.29 7.77 -1.29
C VAL A 26 2.26 8.66 -0.05
N ASN A 27 2.57 9.95 -0.21
CA ASN A 27 2.52 10.90 0.90
C ASN A 27 1.09 11.04 1.46
N SER A 28 0.10 11.08 0.58
CA SER A 28 -1.30 11.14 1.00
C SER A 28 -1.71 9.90 1.77
N PHE A 29 -1.21 8.74 1.36
CA PHE A 29 -1.48 7.50 2.07
C PHE A 29 -0.87 7.53 3.47
N ASN A 30 0.38 8.00 3.58
CA ASN A 30 1.03 8.16 4.88
C ASN A 30 0.21 9.09 5.78
N ASP A 31 -0.26 10.21 5.23
CA ASP A 31 -1.07 11.17 5.99
C ASP A 31 -2.38 10.54 6.44
N LEU A 32 -3.01 9.76 5.58
CA LEU A 32 -4.26 9.08 5.90
C LEU A 32 -4.08 8.14 7.08
N ILE A 33 -3.00 7.38 7.09
CA ILE A 33 -2.70 6.47 8.20
C ILE A 33 -2.44 7.26 9.47
N SER A 34 -1.64 8.32 9.40
CA SER A 34 -1.34 9.17 10.55
C SER A 34 -2.59 9.83 11.12
N ASP A 35 -3.45 10.34 10.23
CA ASP A 35 -4.69 11.00 10.64
C ASP A 35 -5.65 10.04 11.31
N SER A 36 -5.50 8.76 11.04
CA SER A 36 -6.31 7.70 11.67
C SER A 36 -5.63 7.15 12.91
N SER A 37 -4.64 7.85 13.44
CA SER A 37 -3.89 7.47 14.64
C SER A 37 -3.08 6.18 14.46
N GLY A 38 -2.73 5.87 13.23
CA GLY A 38 -1.84 4.76 12.93
C GLY A 38 -0.46 5.25 12.59
N LYS A 39 0.40 4.33 12.21
CA LYS A 39 1.73 4.70 11.73
C LYS A 39 2.21 3.72 10.67
N ILE A 40 3.03 4.23 9.77
CA ILE A 40 3.75 3.41 8.81
C ILE A 40 5.07 3.02 9.46
N VAL A 41 5.25 1.73 9.68
CA VAL A 41 6.48 1.22 10.30
C VAL A 41 7.62 1.24 9.29
N ASP A 42 7.32 0.78 8.08
CA ASP A 42 8.30 0.78 7.00
C ASP A 42 7.56 0.59 5.67
N ASN A 43 8.26 0.78 4.57
CA ASN A 43 7.65 0.59 3.26
C ASN A 43 8.72 0.25 2.23
N GLU A 44 8.25 -0.27 1.09
CA GLU A 44 9.11 -0.56 -0.05
C GLU A 44 8.40 -0.15 -1.34
N ASP A 45 9.15 0.38 -2.28
CA ASP A 45 8.68 0.64 -3.63
C ASP A 45 9.17 -0.51 -4.50
N TRP A 46 8.24 -1.35 -4.94
CA TRP A 46 8.59 -2.51 -5.77
C TRP A 46 8.66 -2.16 -7.26
N GLY A 47 8.33 -0.93 -7.61
CA GLY A 47 8.43 -0.45 -8.98
C GLY A 47 7.30 -0.92 -9.88
N LEU A 48 7.51 -0.72 -11.17
CA LEU A 48 6.53 -1.10 -12.20
C LEU A 48 6.68 -2.58 -12.49
N ARG A 49 5.57 -3.30 -12.43
CA ARG A 49 5.58 -4.75 -12.65
C ARG A 49 4.41 -5.16 -13.52
N ASP A 50 4.61 -6.25 -14.25
CA ASP A 50 3.55 -6.86 -15.05
C ASP A 50 2.52 -7.53 -14.14
N LEU A 51 1.25 -7.43 -14.55
CA LEU A 51 0.17 -8.12 -13.87
C LEU A 51 -0.03 -9.47 -14.55
N SER A 52 -0.41 -10.48 -13.75
CA SER A 52 -0.70 -11.82 -14.29
C SER A 52 -1.90 -11.78 -15.23
N TYR A 53 -2.81 -10.86 -14.98
CA TYR A 53 -3.99 -10.63 -15.83
C TYR A 53 -4.35 -9.15 -15.69
N LYS A 54 -5.09 -8.63 -16.66
CA LYS A 54 -5.45 -7.22 -16.65
C LYS A 54 -6.37 -6.88 -15.48
N ILE A 55 -6.12 -5.72 -14.87
CA ILE A 55 -7.01 -5.14 -13.87
C ILE A 55 -7.39 -3.77 -14.43
N ASP A 56 -8.69 -3.52 -14.59
CA ASP A 56 -9.20 -2.26 -15.15
C ASP A 56 -8.51 -1.91 -16.47
N ASN A 57 -8.25 -2.94 -17.30
CA ASN A 57 -7.58 -2.83 -18.59
C ASN A 57 -6.09 -2.49 -18.50
N PHE A 58 -5.52 -2.42 -17.31
CA PHE A 58 -4.08 -2.24 -17.16
C PHE A 58 -3.38 -3.59 -17.11
N SER A 59 -2.27 -3.70 -17.82
CA SER A 59 -1.44 -4.90 -17.79
C SER A 59 -0.23 -4.75 -16.87
N LYS A 60 0.00 -3.55 -16.34
CA LYS A 60 1.10 -3.24 -15.44
C LYS A 60 0.58 -2.34 -14.33
N ALA A 61 1.33 -2.26 -13.25
CA ALA A 61 1.02 -1.37 -12.14
C ALA A 61 2.29 -1.06 -11.36
N PHE A 62 2.29 0.08 -10.69
CA PHE A 62 3.32 0.36 -9.69
C PHE A 62 2.91 -0.30 -8.38
N TYR A 63 3.81 -1.06 -7.79
CA TYR A 63 3.57 -1.77 -6.54
C TYR A 63 4.27 -1.03 -5.40
N ASN A 64 3.53 -0.76 -4.34
CA ASN A 64 4.08 -0.20 -3.11
C ASN A 64 3.65 -1.07 -1.95
N PHE A 65 4.58 -1.37 -1.08
CA PHE A 65 4.38 -2.25 0.07
C PHE A 65 4.55 -1.43 1.34
N PHE A 66 3.65 -1.61 2.30
CA PHE A 66 3.66 -0.89 3.56
C PHE A 66 3.48 -1.83 4.73
N GLN A 67 4.23 -1.57 5.80
CA GLN A 67 4.02 -2.21 7.08
C GLN A 67 3.38 -1.17 8.00
N ILE A 68 2.19 -1.47 8.50
CA ILE A 68 1.33 -0.50 9.17
C ILE A 68 0.93 -1.02 10.54
N GLU A 69 0.87 -0.10 11.52
CA GLU A 69 0.26 -0.37 12.81
C GLU A 69 -0.89 0.60 13.00
N ILE A 70 -2.09 0.07 13.22
CA ILE A 70 -3.30 0.89 13.33
C ILE A 70 -4.39 0.08 14.01
N ASP A 71 -5.32 0.77 14.65
CA ASP A 71 -6.52 0.14 15.19
C ASP A 71 -7.28 -0.51 14.02
N GLY A 72 -7.53 -1.81 14.14
CA GLY A 72 -8.20 -2.56 13.07
C GLY A 72 -9.57 -2.01 12.70
N ASN A 73 -10.23 -1.33 13.65
CA ASN A 73 -11.55 -0.75 13.39
C ASN A 73 -11.49 0.40 12.36
N LYS A 74 -10.32 0.95 12.10
CA LYS A 74 -10.17 2.07 11.18
C LYS A 74 -9.85 1.66 9.76
N ILE A 75 -9.53 0.39 9.54
CA ILE A 75 -9.11 -0.10 8.23
C ILE A 75 -10.19 0.07 7.17
N GLU A 76 -11.46 -0.16 7.52
CA GLU A 76 -12.55 -0.06 6.54
C GLU A 76 -12.68 1.37 6.00
N ASN A 77 -12.53 2.38 6.86
CA ASN A 77 -12.56 3.77 6.42
C ASN A 77 -11.38 4.09 5.50
N ILE A 78 -10.23 3.53 5.81
CA ILE A 78 -9.04 3.73 4.97
C ILE A 78 -9.26 3.14 3.60
N LYS A 79 -9.81 1.93 3.54
CA LYS A 79 -10.12 1.29 2.26
C LYS A 79 -11.11 2.10 1.44
N LYS A 80 -12.13 2.67 2.08
CA LYS A 80 -13.12 3.52 1.41
C LYS A 80 -12.46 4.75 0.81
N THR A 81 -11.58 5.38 1.57
CA THR A 81 -10.89 6.59 1.11
C THR A 81 -10.00 6.27 -0.08
N ILE A 82 -9.27 5.16 -0.01
CA ILE A 82 -8.41 4.72 -1.11
C ILE A 82 -9.24 4.48 -2.36
N ASN A 83 -10.39 3.83 -2.22
CA ASN A 83 -11.25 3.49 -3.36
C ASN A 83 -11.80 4.71 -4.07
N GLN A 84 -11.80 5.87 -3.44
CA GLN A 84 -12.27 7.10 -4.05
C GLN A 84 -11.24 7.71 -5.01
N ASN A 85 -10.01 7.25 -4.97
CA ASN A 85 -8.96 7.75 -5.85
C ASN A 85 -8.73 6.73 -6.96
N GLU A 86 -9.06 7.12 -8.20
CA GLU A 86 -8.98 6.20 -9.34
C GLU A 86 -7.56 5.79 -9.70
N ASN A 87 -6.54 6.45 -9.15
CA ASN A 87 -5.16 6.04 -9.37
C ASN A 87 -4.77 4.82 -8.55
N PHE A 88 -5.57 4.46 -7.55
CA PHE A 88 -5.39 3.19 -6.83
C PHE A 88 -6.16 2.11 -7.59
N ILE A 89 -5.45 1.25 -8.28
CA ILE A 89 -6.08 0.16 -9.05
C ILE A 89 -6.60 -0.92 -8.11
N ARG A 90 -5.81 -1.26 -7.11
CA ARG A 90 -6.15 -2.33 -6.18
C ARG A 90 -5.36 -2.15 -4.89
N HIS A 91 -5.92 -2.64 -3.80
CA HIS A 91 -5.23 -2.68 -2.52
C HIS A 91 -5.49 -4.03 -1.86
N ILE A 92 -4.50 -4.50 -1.11
CA ILE A 92 -4.60 -5.74 -0.35
C ILE A 92 -4.04 -5.44 1.03
N PHE A 93 -4.86 -5.64 2.07
CA PHE A 93 -4.43 -5.48 3.46
C PHE A 93 -4.49 -6.84 4.14
N VAL A 94 -3.39 -7.25 4.74
CA VAL A 94 -3.31 -8.53 5.45
C VAL A 94 -2.93 -8.24 6.89
N LYS A 95 -3.74 -8.76 7.81
CA LYS A 95 -3.42 -8.69 9.23
C LYS A 95 -2.33 -9.71 9.53
N VAL A 96 -1.30 -9.29 10.25
CA VAL A 96 -0.18 -10.16 10.58
C VAL A 96 0.11 -10.08 12.08
N ASP A 97 0.71 -11.14 12.63
CA ASP A 97 1.13 -11.12 14.02
C ASP A 97 2.43 -10.33 14.17
N ASN A 98 3.33 -10.50 13.22
CA ASN A 98 4.61 -9.80 13.19
C ASN A 98 4.92 -9.39 11.76
N HIS A 99 5.51 -8.20 11.62
CA HIS A 99 5.97 -7.76 10.31
C HIS A 99 7.16 -8.58 9.87
N GLN A 100 7.22 -8.88 8.58
CA GLN A 100 8.38 -9.55 8.02
C GLN A 100 9.57 -8.61 7.96
N GLU A 101 10.75 -9.18 7.92
CA GLU A 101 11.97 -8.37 7.78
C GLU A 101 12.07 -7.84 6.34
N LEU A 102 12.56 -6.62 6.23
CA LEU A 102 12.80 -6.03 4.92
C LEU A 102 14.28 -6.15 4.56
N PRO A 103 14.62 -6.25 3.28
CA PRO A 103 13.69 -6.20 2.15
C PRO A 103 12.87 -7.49 2.05
N THR A 104 11.69 -7.37 1.42
CA THR A 104 10.83 -8.52 1.23
C THR A 104 11.51 -9.48 0.25
N LYS A 105 11.12 -10.75 0.34
CA LYS A 105 11.69 -11.74 -0.56
C LYS A 105 11.42 -11.39 -2.02
N LEU A 106 10.24 -10.89 -2.31
CA LEU A 106 9.89 -10.50 -3.66
C LEU A 106 10.79 -9.39 -4.18
N ASN A 107 11.01 -8.36 -3.36
CA ASN A 107 11.86 -7.25 -3.74
C ASN A 107 13.32 -7.68 -3.88
N TYR A 108 13.76 -8.54 -2.99
CA TYR A 108 15.13 -9.03 -2.98
C TYR A 108 15.45 -9.85 -4.24
N GLU A 109 14.48 -10.63 -4.73
CA GLU A 109 14.66 -11.46 -5.90
C GLU A 109 14.46 -10.70 -7.20
N LYS A 110 14.10 -9.45 -7.13
CA LYS A 110 13.92 -8.61 -8.30
C LYS A 110 15.25 -8.39 -9.00
N LYS A 111 15.32 -8.66 -10.27
CA LYS A 111 16.52 -8.44 -11.06
C LYS A 111 16.24 -7.51 -12.21
#